data_4be1b12c80fe267b8e1d85545579af7c
#
_entry.id   4be1b12c80fe267b8e1d85545579af7c
#
_cell.length_a   1.000
_cell.length_b   1.000
_cell.length_c   1.000
_cell.angle_alpha   90.00
_cell.angle_beta   90.00
_cell.angle_gamma   90.00
#
_symmetry.space_group_name_H-M   'P 1'
#
loop_
_entity.id
_entity.type
_entity.pdbx_description
1 polymer ?
#
loop_
_entity_poly.entity_id
_entity_poly.type
_entity_poly.pdbx_seq_one_letter_code
_entity_poly.pdbx_strand_id
1 'polypeptide(L)'
;MEFMREFSDDAACLDWLWRSRFSKDGHTAECPKCERSRRFHRVASRPSYSCDTCGHHLHPTAGTIFHKSSTSLQLWFYAMFLMSQTRCGISAKQLERELGVTYKTAWRMLNLIRNQLMDETGDGEPLDGDVEVDETYYGGRPRAYETRTSGRGRVRRTWEKTPVLGMVERGGRIKAEVLPNAGGATIKGRMHHHILPSSMIFTDELWTYNGLEKTFKGHRRIKHSARVYVDGESHTQTVEGFFGLFKNGVRGTYHAVSTKWLQGYVNEYAWRYNRRNARQSHFAALLAQAAA
;
A
#
# COMPACT_ATOMS: atom_id res chain seq x y z
N MET A 1 -11.80 5.59 -22.09
CA MET A 1 -11.53 6.64 -23.10
C MET A 1 -11.27 8.02 -22.48
N GLU A 2 -11.77 8.31 -21.29
CA GLU A 2 -11.49 9.57 -20.56
C GLU A 2 -9.99 9.75 -20.26
N PHE A 3 -9.32 8.71 -19.77
CA PHE A 3 -7.88 8.73 -19.53
C PHE A 3 -7.07 9.19 -20.74
N MET A 4 -7.33 8.64 -21.94
CA MET A 4 -6.58 8.99 -23.16
C MET A 4 -6.86 10.40 -23.69
N ARG A 5 -7.96 11.03 -23.28
CA ARG A 5 -8.22 12.44 -23.59
C ARG A 5 -7.45 13.38 -22.66
N GLU A 6 -7.37 13.04 -21.38
CA GLU A 6 -6.70 13.86 -20.37
C GLU A 6 -5.17 13.69 -20.43
N PHE A 7 -4.71 12.46 -20.61
CA PHE A 7 -3.29 12.08 -20.63
C PHE A 7 -2.91 11.50 -22.01
N SER A 8 -3.00 12.34 -23.04
CA SER A 8 -2.77 11.92 -24.42
C SER A 8 -1.32 11.56 -24.72
N ASP A 9 -0.37 12.14 -23.99
CA ASP A 9 1.07 11.96 -24.19
C ASP A 9 1.87 12.32 -22.91
N ASP A 10 3.18 12.19 -22.99
CA ASP A 10 4.11 12.55 -21.90
C ASP A 10 4.09 14.05 -21.56
N ALA A 11 3.77 14.91 -22.51
CA ALA A 11 3.72 16.34 -22.29
C ALA A 11 2.50 16.72 -21.42
N ALA A 12 1.34 16.13 -21.68
CA ALA A 12 0.13 16.30 -20.89
C ALA A 12 0.34 15.77 -19.45
N CYS A 13 0.97 14.59 -19.30
CA CYS A 13 1.31 14.03 -17.99
C CYS A 13 2.29 14.93 -17.21
N LEU A 14 3.28 15.47 -17.90
CA LEU A 14 4.26 16.36 -17.27
C LEU A 14 3.65 17.71 -16.87
N ASP A 15 2.75 18.27 -17.70
CA ASP A 15 2.00 19.50 -17.37
C ASP A 15 1.11 19.27 -16.14
N TRP A 16 0.46 18.11 -16.07
CA TRP A 16 -0.32 17.74 -14.90
C TRP A 16 0.54 17.70 -13.63
N LEU A 17 1.72 17.06 -13.66
CA LEU A 17 2.67 17.04 -12.55
C LEU A 17 3.20 18.43 -12.20
N TRP A 18 3.46 19.26 -13.20
CA TRP A 18 3.89 20.64 -13.02
C TRP A 18 2.84 21.44 -12.24
N ARG A 19 1.59 21.38 -12.68
CA ARG A 19 0.47 22.07 -12.02
C ARG A 19 0.22 21.56 -10.61
N SER A 20 0.29 20.26 -10.42
CA SER A 20 0.03 19.65 -9.12
C SER A 20 1.11 19.97 -8.08
N ARG A 21 2.39 20.07 -8.50
CA ARG A 21 3.52 20.20 -7.58
C ARG A 21 4.02 21.63 -7.39
N PHE A 22 3.98 22.43 -8.42
CA PHE A 22 4.68 23.71 -8.42
C PHE A 22 3.81 24.90 -8.83
N SER A 23 2.83 24.75 -9.69
CA SER A 23 2.18 25.87 -10.37
C SER A 23 0.72 25.66 -10.62
N LYS A 24 -0.16 26.21 -9.79
CA LYS A 24 -1.60 26.07 -9.96
C LYS A 24 -2.12 26.68 -11.28
N ASP A 25 -1.53 27.76 -11.75
CA ASP A 25 -1.89 28.45 -13.00
C ASP A 25 -1.17 27.85 -14.23
N GLY A 26 -0.19 26.97 -14.02
CA GLY A 26 0.63 26.35 -15.07
C GLY A 26 1.81 27.21 -15.56
N HIS A 27 1.95 28.42 -15.05
CA HIS A 27 2.94 29.38 -15.55
C HIS A 27 3.87 29.96 -14.46
N THR A 28 3.40 30.10 -13.22
CA THR A 28 4.15 30.72 -12.14
C THR A 28 4.44 29.73 -11.03
N ALA A 29 5.65 29.78 -10.48
CA ALA A 29 6.09 28.95 -9.35
C ALA A 29 7.13 29.69 -8.50
N GLU A 30 7.31 29.26 -7.26
CA GLU A 30 8.41 29.72 -6.42
C GLU A 30 9.74 29.24 -6.98
N CYS A 31 10.63 30.19 -7.31
CA CYS A 31 11.96 29.90 -7.80
C CYS A 31 12.94 29.80 -6.63
N PRO A 32 13.55 28.64 -6.35
CA PRO A 32 14.50 28.49 -5.23
C PRO A 32 15.73 29.39 -5.32
N LYS A 33 16.14 29.75 -6.56
CA LYS A 33 17.31 30.62 -6.80
C LYS A 33 16.98 32.11 -6.71
N CYS A 34 15.77 32.51 -7.09
CA CYS A 34 15.33 33.91 -7.01
C CYS A 34 14.63 34.25 -5.68
N GLU A 35 14.29 33.22 -4.87
CA GLU A 35 13.54 33.29 -3.59
C GLU A 35 12.23 34.08 -3.69
N ARG A 36 11.55 33.97 -4.84
CA ARG A 36 10.26 34.61 -5.10
C ARG A 36 9.53 33.94 -6.26
N SER A 37 8.24 34.20 -6.36
CA SER A 37 7.42 33.75 -7.48
C SER A 37 7.93 34.29 -8.82
N ARG A 38 8.06 33.41 -9.79
CA ARG A 38 8.58 33.69 -11.15
C ARG A 38 7.81 32.93 -12.19
N ARG A 39 7.85 33.43 -13.41
CA ARG A 39 7.33 32.72 -14.57
C ARG A 39 8.31 31.61 -14.98
N PHE A 40 7.74 30.47 -15.41
CA PHE A 40 8.50 29.32 -15.87
C PHE A 40 8.02 28.89 -17.25
N HIS A 41 8.95 28.47 -18.08
CA HIS A 41 8.69 27.98 -19.43
C HIS A 41 9.06 26.50 -19.54
N ARG A 42 8.23 25.75 -20.28
CA ARG A 42 8.49 24.34 -20.59
C ARG A 42 9.77 24.24 -21.45
N VAL A 43 10.70 23.36 -21.08
CA VAL A 43 11.90 23.05 -21.86
C VAL A 43 11.63 21.86 -22.75
N ALA A 44 11.65 22.07 -24.08
CA ALA A 44 11.27 21.02 -25.05
C ALA A 44 12.19 19.79 -24.99
N SER A 45 13.49 19.98 -24.78
CA SER A 45 14.48 18.90 -24.79
C SER A 45 14.57 18.09 -23.48
N ARG A 46 13.86 18.49 -22.41
CA ARG A 46 13.96 17.89 -21.08
C ARG A 46 12.61 17.89 -20.34
N PRO A 47 12.34 16.93 -19.44
CA PRO A 47 11.16 16.98 -18.59
C PRO A 47 11.31 18.00 -17.46
N SER A 48 11.44 19.29 -17.82
CA SER A 48 11.70 20.40 -16.88
C SER A 48 11.06 21.69 -17.33
N TYR A 49 10.95 22.63 -16.39
CA TYR A 49 10.54 24.01 -16.58
C TYR A 49 11.66 24.94 -16.14
N SER A 50 11.95 25.97 -16.91
CA SER A 50 13.03 26.93 -16.68
C SER A 50 12.49 28.29 -16.21
N CYS A 51 13.06 28.85 -15.16
CA CYS A 51 12.78 30.21 -14.70
C CYS A 51 13.19 31.24 -15.78
N ASP A 52 12.29 32.16 -16.11
CA ASP A 52 12.52 33.23 -17.11
C ASP A 52 13.64 34.22 -16.73
N THR A 53 13.86 34.39 -15.40
CA THR A 53 14.79 35.39 -14.88
C THR A 53 16.21 34.84 -14.66
N CYS A 54 16.35 33.64 -14.08
CA CYS A 54 17.66 33.11 -13.70
C CYS A 54 18.04 31.78 -14.36
N GLY A 55 17.20 31.23 -15.22
CA GLY A 55 17.43 29.96 -15.90
C GLY A 55 17.40 28.72 -14.99
N HIS A 56 17.03 28.85 -13.70
CA HIS A 56 16.92 27.69 -12.81
C HIS A 56 15.86 26.71 -13.31
N HIS A 57 16.18 25.41 -13.30
CA HIS A 57 15.27 24.35 -13.74
C HIS A 57 14.56 23.69 -12.58
N LEU A 58 13.23 23.56 -12.68
CA LEU A 58 12.40 22.69 -11.86
C LEU A 58 12.03 21.44 -12.65
N HIS A 59 12.14 20.29 -12.01
CA HIS A 59 11.88 18.98 -12.61
C HIS A 59 10.67 18.32 -11.94
N PRO A 60 9.48 18.32 -12.56
CA PRO A 60 8.28 17.77 -11.93
C PRO A 60 8.36 16.29 -11.53
N THR A 61 9.24 15.53 -12.16
CA THR A 61 9.46 14.12 -11.83
C THR A 61 10.47 13.88 -10.71
N ALA A 62 11.23 14.91 -10.30
CA ALA A 62 12.25 14.76 -9.27
C ALA A 62 11.63 14.43 -7.90
N GLY A 63 12.19 13.44 -7.20
CA GLY A 63 11.67 12.99 -5.89
C GLY A 63 10.44 12.10 -5.93
N THR A 64 9.86 11.86 -7.11
CA THR A 64 8.69 10.99 -7.30
C THR A 64 9.08 9.58 -7.74
N ILE A 65 8.10 8.67 -7.84
CA ILE A 65 8.30 7.33 -8.42
C ILE A 65 8.77 7.37 -9.89
N PHE A 66 8.62 8.51 -10.55
CA PHE A 66 9.04 8.75 -11.94
C PHE A 66 10.50 9.22 -12.04
N HIS A 67 11.16 9.49 -10.92
CA HIS A 67 12.53 10.02 -10.91
C HIS A 67 13.49 9.13 -11.69
N LYS A 68 14.20 9.72 -12.65
CA LYS A 68 15.17 9.03 -13.54
C LYS A 68 14.60 7.80 -14.24
N SER A 69 13.29 7.73 -14.43
CA SER A 69 12.67 6.65 -15.21
C SER A 69 12.88 6.88 -16.70
N SER A 70 13.31 5.84 -17.42
CA SER A 70 13.33 5.80 -18.88
C SER A 70 11.97 5.39 -19.47
N THR A 71 11.04 4.95 -18.64
CA THR A 71 9.67 4.61 -19.07
C THR A 71 8.87 5.91 -19.19
N SER A 72 8.10 6.05 -20.25
CA SER A 72 7.22 7.18 -20.54
C SER A 72 6.29 7.50 -19.36
N LEU A 73 6.04 8.77 -19.10
CA LEU A 73 5.10 9.22 -18.06
C LEU A 73 3.69 8.73 -18.32
N GLN A 74 3.27 8.75 -19.59
CA GLN A 74 1.95 8.26 -19.98
C GLN A 74 1.78 6.79 -19.61
N LEU A 75 2.81 5.95 -19.82
CA LEU A 75 2.77 4.54 -19.41
C LEU A 75 2.69 4.37 -17.90
N TRP A 76 3.37 5.22 -17.12
CA TRP A 76 3.26 5.24 -15.66
C TRP A 76 1.85 5.61 -15.21
N PHE A 77 1.26 6.67 -15.78
CA PHE A 77 -0.09 7.10 -15.46
C PHE A 77 -1.11 6.03 -15.85
N TYR A 78 -0.90 5.40 -17.02
CA TYR A 78 -1.77 4.31 -17.47
C TYR A 78 -1.64 3.05 -16.61
N ALA A 79 -0.46 2.73 -16.10
CA ALA A 79 -0.27 1.66 -15.12
C ALA A 79 -1.05 1.92 -13.82
N MET A 80 -1.00 3.16 -13.29
CA MET A 80 -1.78 3.56 -12.12
C MET A 80 -3.28 3.52 -12.40
N PHE A 81 -3.71 3.95 -13.59
CA PHE A 81 -5.09 3.86 -14.03
C PHE A 81 -5.56 2.41 -14.06
N LEU A 82 -4.89 1.52 -14.78
CA LEU A 82 -5.24 0.10 -14.86
C LEU A 82 -5.28 -0.56 -13.48
N MET A 83 -4.29 -0.28 -12.63
CA MET A 83 -4.25 -0.80 -11.27
C MET A 83 -5.44 -0.32 -10.44
N SER A 84 -5.86 0.93 -10.59
CA SER A 84 -6.98 1.52 -9.87
C SER A 84 -8.35 1.01 -10.29
N GLN A 85 -8.51 0.66 -11.59
CA GLN A 85 -9.79 0.22 -12.15
C GLN A 85 -10.15 -1.22 -11.80
N THR A 86 -9.17 -2.05 -11.41
CA THR A 86 -9.39 -3.44 -11.08
C THR A 86 -9.68 -3.61 -9.59
N ARG A 87 -10.64 -4.48 -9.25
CA ARG A 87 -11.03 -4.71 -7.86
C ARG A 87 -9.98 -5.50 -7.06
N CYS A 88 -9.28 -6.40 -7.73
CA CYS A 88 -8.30 -7.32 -7.11
C CYS A 88 -6.85 -7.02 -7.52
N GLY A 89 -6.60 -5.85 -8.15
CA GLY A 89 -5.28 -5.50 -8.66
C GLY A 89 -5.01 -6.09 -10.06
N ILE A 90 -3.80 -5.87 -10.56
CA ILE A 90 -3.36 -6.32 -11.88
C ILE A 90 -2.02 -7.06 -11.75
N SER A 91 -1.86 -8.20 -12.45
CA SER A 91 -0.61 -8.92 -12.46
C SER A 91 0.44 -8.25 -13.36
N ALA A 92 1.73 -8.42 -13.04
CA ALA A 92 2.80 -7.86 -13.87
C ALA A 92 2.79 -8.45 -15.30
N LYS A 93 2.31 -9.69 -15.47
CA LYS A 93 2.15 -10.30 -16.81
C LYS A 93 1.02 -9.67 -17.61
N GLN A 94 -0.05 -9.25 -16.96
CA GLN A 94 -1.11 -8.50 -17.64
C GLN A 94 -0.64 -7.10 -17.98
N LEU A 95 0.01 -6.40 -17.03
CA LEU A 95 0.52 -5.04 -17.25
C LEU A 95 1.58 -5.01 -18.38
N GLU A 96 2.45 -6.01 -18.46
CA GLU A 96 3.41 -6.18 -19.55
C GLU A 96 2.71 -6.17 -20.93
N ARG A 97 1.61 -6.93 -21.06
CA ARG A 97 0.84 -7.02 -22.31
C ARG A 97 0.10 -5.73 -22.65
N GLU A 98 -0.51 -5.11 -21.63
CA GLU A 98 -1.29 -3.88 -21.80
C GLU A 98 -0.41 -2.67 -22.19
N LEU A 99 0.80 -2.59 -21.62
CA LEU A 99 1.72 -1.46 -21.85
C LEU A 99 2.74 -1.71 -22.98
N GLY A 100 2.90 -2.94 -23.44
CA GLY A 100 3.96 -3.29 -24.40
C GLY A 100 5.39 -3.15 -23.83
N VAL A 101 5.56 -3.21 -22.51
CA VAL A 101 6.86 -3.11 -21.84
C VAL A 101 7.39 -4.50 -21.47
N THR A 102 8.64 -4.60 -21.00
CA THR A 102 9.15 -5.88 -20.49
C THR A 102 8.51 -6.24 -19.14
N TYR A 103 8.45 -7.53 -18.82
CA TYR A 103 7.99 -8.01 -17.52
C TYR A 103 8.71 -7.34 -16.34
N LYS A 104 10.03 -7.15 -16.45
CA LYS A 104 10.82 -6.49 -15.41
C LYS A 104 10.38 -5.05 -15.18
N THR A 105 10.07 -4.32 -16.26
CA THR A 105 9.56 -2.95 -16.19
C THR A 105 8.17 -2.92 -15.56
N ALA A 106 7.24 -3.74 -16.03
CA ALA A 106 5.89 -3.84 -15.47
C ALA A 106 5.91 -4.20 -13.99
N TRP A 107 6.72 -5.18 -13.60
CA TRP A 107 6.88 -5.59 -12.22
C TRP A 107 7.45 -4.46 -11.34
N ARG A 108 8.50 -3.76 -11.83
CA ARG A 108 9.09 -2.62 -11.14
C ARG A 108 8.07 -1.50 -10.92
N MET A 109 7.27 -1.18 -11.93
CA MET A 109 6.22 -0.16 -11.84
C MET A 109 5.22 -0.51 -10.74
N LEU A 110 4.65 -1.71 -10.77
CA LEU A 110 3.70 -2.16 -9.75
C LEU A 110 4.31 -2.20 -8.35
N ASN A 111 5.58 -2.61 -8.24
CA ASN A 111 6.26 -2.65 -6.95
C ASN A 111 6.48 -1.25 -6.36
N LEU A 112 6.84 -0.26 -7.18
CA LEU A 112 6.98 1.13 -6.73
C LEU A 112 5.63 1.74 -6.32
N ILE A 113 4.57 1.52 -7.12
CA ILE A 113 3.23 1.98 -6.78
C ILE A 113 2.79 1.41 -5.41
N ARG A 114 2.96 0.10 -5.18
CA ARG A 114 2.58 -0.56 -3.92
C ARG A 114 3.36 -0.06 -2.71
N ASN A 115 4.67 0.16 -2.85
CA ASN A 115 5.53 0.46 -1.71
C ASN A 115 5.77 1.95 -1.48
N GLN A 116 5.46 2.82 -2.45
CA GLN A 116 5.66 4.27 -2.30
C GLN A 116 4.34 5.05 -2.32
N LEU A 117 3.34 4.61 -3.10
CA LEU A 117 2.07 5.33 -3.18
C LEU A 117 0.96 4.69 -2.35
N MET A 118 1.00 3.38 -2.14
CA MET A 118 -0.04 2.66 -1.40
C MET A 118 0.41 2.25 0.01
N ASP A 119 1.56 2.71 0.45
CA ASP A 119 2.04 2.45 1.82
C ASP A 119 1.33 3.37 2.80
N GLU A 120 0.58 2.77 3.71
CA GLU A 120 -0.13 3.45 4.79
C GLU A 120 0.36 3.01 6.18
N THR A 121 1.51 2.29 6.22
CA THR A 121 2.13 1.84 7.47
C THR A 121 3.01 2.90 8.13
N GLY A 122 3.27 4.01 7.44
CA GLY A 122 4.07 5.13 7.95
C GLY A 122 3.38 5.90 9.08
N ASP A 123 3.96 7.06 9.44
CA ASP A 123 3.58 7.93 10.57
C ASP A 123 2.23 8.67 10.38
N GLY A 124 1.30 8.13 9.61
CA GLY A 124 -0.06 8.63 9.54
C GLY A 124 -0.78 8.54 10.88
N GLU A 125 -1.91 9.25 11.01
CA GLU A 125 -2.72 9.25 12.25
C GLU A 125 -2.93 7.84 12.81
N PRO A 126 -2.70 7.63 14.11
CA PRO A 126 -3.01 6.36 14.77
C PRO A 126 -4.49 5.99 14.62
N LEU A 127 -4.80 4.72 14.79
CA LEU A 127 -6.18 4.24 14.88
C LEU A 127 -6.77 4.61 16.24
N ASP A 128 -8.07 4.91 16.30
CA ASP A 128 -8.78 5.29 17.51
C ASP A 128 -10.14 4.57 17.63
N GLY A 129 -10.75 4.68 18.81
CA GLY A 129 -12.06 4.10 19.09
C GLY A 129 -12.05 2.59 19.29
N ASP A 130 -12.95 1.88 18.63
CA ASP A 130 -13.06 0.41 18.69
C ASP A 130 -12.18 -0.22 17.62
N VAL A 131 -11.09 -0.88 18.03
CA VAL A 131 -10.09 -1.45 17.13
C VAL A 131 -10.06 -2.97 17.25
N GLU A 132 -10.34 -3.65 16.14
CA GLU A 132 -10.17 -5.09 16.00
C GLU A 132 -8.72 -5.40 15.59
N VAL A 133 -8.10 -6.36 16.27
CA VAL A 133 -6.73 -6.79 15.98
C VAL A 133 -6.70 -8.31 15.86
N ASP A 134 -6.11 -8.80 14.79
CA ASP A 134 -5.94 -10.23 14.52
C ASP A 134 -4.70 -10.43 13.63
N GLU A 135 -4.18 -11.65 13.62
CA GLU A 135 -3.12 -12.03 12.71
C GLU A 135 -3.54 -13.15 11.78
N THR A 136 -3.02 -13.07 10.57
CA THR A 136 -3.16 -14.15 9.61
C THR A 136 -1.80 -14.59 9.11
N TYR A 137 -1.74 -15.79 8.57
CA TYR A 137 -0.49 -16.39 8.12
C TYR A 137 -0.51 -16.58 6.61
N TYR A 138 0.51 -16.04 5.95
CA TYR A 138 0.74 -16.21 4.53
C TYR A 138 1.93 -17.13 4.27
N GLY A 139 1.80 -18.03 3.30
CA GLY A 139 2.85 -18.96 2.88
C GLY A 139 2.23 -20.21 2.28
N GLY A 140 2.88 -20.72 1.24
CA GLY A 140 2.47 -21.93 0.53
C GLY A 140 3.22 -23.17 1.03
N ARG A 141 2.80 -24.35 0.55
CA ARG A 141 3.59 -25.58 0.71
C ARG A 141 4.93 -25.42 0.00
N PRO A 142 6.10 -25.77 0.63
CA PRO A 142 7.35 -25.87 -0.11
C PRO A 142 7.15 -26.83 -1.28
N ARG A 143 7.83 -26.56 -2.39
CA ARG A 143 7.85 -27.51 -3.50
C ARG A 143 8.49 -28.81 -3.03
N ALA A 144 8.09 -29.95 -3.60
CA ALA A 144 8.55 -31.27 -3.15
C ALA A 144 10.08 -31.43 -3.09
N TYR A 145 10.83 -30.69 -3.94
CA TYR A 145 12.30 -30.70 -3.96
C TYR A 145 12.96 -29.87 -2.85
N GLU A 146 12.21 -29.00 -2.15
CA GLU A 146 12.72 -28.20 -1.02
C GLU A 146 12.68 -28.99 0.31
N THR A 147 12.12 -30.18 0.31
CA THR A 147 12.15 -31.09 1.46
C THR A 147 13.51 -31.73 1.58
N ARG A 148 14.42 -31.13 2.37
CA ARG A 148 15.68 -31.81 2.74
C ARG A 148 15.37 -33.07 3.52
N THR A 149 15.73 -34.21 2.98
CA THR A 149 15.78 -35.49 3.68
C THR A 149 17.01 -35.48 4.59
N SER A 150 16.84 -35.14 5.87
CA SER A 150 17.84 -35.51 6.87
C SER A 150 17.55 -36.97 7.29
N GLY A 151 18.56 -37.84 7.16
CA GLY A 151 18.46 -39.25 7.54
C GLY A 151 18.00 -39.43 8.99
N ARG A 152 17.15 -40.45 9.19
CA ARG A 152 16.58 -40.91 10.47
C ARG A 152 15.67 -39.87 11.19
N GLY A 153 14.41 -39.98 10.97
CA GLY A 153 13.36 -39.32 11.75
C GLY A 153 12.33 -38.62 10.88
N ARG A 154 11.09 -38.61 11.33
CA ARG A 154 10.01 -37.81 10.74
C ARG A 154 10.48 -36.38 10.55
N VAL A 155 10.64 -35.95 9.29
CA VAL A 155 10.92 -34.56 8.96
C VAL A 155 9.76 -33.74 9.50
N ARG A 156 9.98 -33.03 10.60
CA ARG A 156 9.08 -31.98 11.06
C ARG A 156 9.14 -30.90 9.98
N ARG A 157 8.16 -30.87 9.10
CA ARG A 157 7.96 -29.79 8.13
C ARG A 157 7.57 -28.55 8.93
N THR A 158 8.55 -27.75 9.35
CA THR A 158 8.30 -26.41 9.85
C THR A 158 7.95 -25.55 8.66
N TRP A 159 6.66 -25.37 8.45
CA TRP A 159 6.15 -24.43 7.48
C TRP A 159 6.32 -23.03 8.10
N GLU A 160 7.37 -22.33 7.73
CA GLU A 160 7.53 -20.93 8.10
C GLU A 160 6.51 -20.11 7.32
N LYS A 161 5.33 -19.95 7.92
CA LYS A 161 4.33 -19.03 7.42
C LYS A 161 4.69 -17.64 7.93
N THR A 162 4.59 -16.66 7.06
CA THR A 162 4.83 -15.25 7.41
C THR A 162 3.57 -14.66 8.03
N PRO A 163 3.64 -14.15 9.28
CA PRO A 163 2.49 -13.51 9.90
C PRO A 163 2.24 -12.12 9.31
N VAL A 164 0.97 -11.80 9.12
CA VAL A 164 0.46 -10.48 8.74
C VAL A 164 -0.50 -10.03 9.82
N LEU A 165 -0.18 -8.94 10.49
CA LEU A 165 -1.02 -8.31 11.50
C LEU A 165 -2.00 -7.35 10.81
N GLY A 166 -3.27 -7.42 11.17
CA GLY A 166 -4.30 -6.47 10.77
C GLY A 166 -4.85 -5.75 12.01
N MET A 167 -5.00 -4.44 11.91
CA MET A 167 -5.58 -3.56 12.94
C MET A 167 -6.62 -2.68 12.27
N VAL A 168 -7.89 -2.82 12.63
CA VAL A 168 -9.02 -2.17 11.93
C VAL A 168 -9.88 -1.37 12.91
N GLU A 169 -10.06 -0.09 12.65
CA GLU A 169 -11.11 0.70 13.28
C GLU A 169 -12.47 0.20 12.79
N ARG A 170 -13.42 -0.04 13.66
CA ARG A 170 -14.79 -0.39 13.25
C ARG A 170 -15.44 0.74 12.47
N GLY A 171 -15.84 0.45 11.24
CA GLY A 171 -16.35 1.45 10.30
C GLY A 171 -15.30 2.38 9.69
N GLY A 172 -14.05 2.30 10.13
CA GLY A 172 -12.94 3.19 9.76
C GLY A 172 -11.87 2.54 8.90
N ARG A 173 -10.62 2.87 9.23
CA ARG A 173 -9.41 2.52 8.48
C ARG A 173 -8.79 1.22 8.99
N ILE A 174 -7.90 0.68 8.18
CA ILE A 174 -7.04 -0.44 8.54
C ILE A 174 -5.56 -0.04 8.44
N LYS A 175 -4.75 -0.57 9.35
CA LYS A 175 -3.30 -0.69 9.18
C LYS A 175 -2.94 -2.17 9.18
N ALA A 176 -2.13 -2.60 8.21
CA ALA A 176 -1.75 -4.01 8.08
C ALA A 176 -0.27 -4.15 7.76
N GLU A 177 0.42 -5.01 8.52
CA GLU A 177 1.86 -5.18 8.42
C GLU A 177 2.29 -6.64 8.41
N VAL A 178 3.32 -6.91 7.63
CA VAL A 178 4.05 -8.19 7.65
C VAL A 178 5.02 -8.18 8.84
N LEU A 179 4.87 -9.14 9.73
CA LEU A 179 5.71 -9.24 10.91
C LEU A 179 6.86 -10.24 10.73
N PRO A 180 7.99 -10.03 11.43
CA PRO A 180 9.07 -11.01 11.47
C PRO A 180 8.68 -12.28 12.24
N ASN A 181 7.78 -12.16 13.23
CA ASN A 181 7.20 -13.24 14.01
C ASN A 181 5.90 -12.79 14.66
N ALA A 182 5.08 -13.75 15.12
CA ALA A 182 3.83 -13.49 15.85
C ALA A 182 4.00 -13.50 17.38
N GLY A 183 5.17 -13.16 17.89
CA GLY A 183 5.42 -13.07 19.33
C GLY A 183 4.72 -11.87 19.96
N GLY A 184 4.26 -12.03 21.21
CA GLY A 184 3.50 -10.99 21.92
C GLY A 184 4.22 -9.64 22.00
N ALA A 185 5.55 -9.61 22.17
CA ALA A 185 6.33 -8.37 22.17
C ALA A 185 6.29 -7.65 20.81
N THR A 186 6.39 -8.41 19.70
CA THR A 186 6.34 -7.88 18.36
C THR A 186 4.96 -7.29 18.05
N ILE A 187 3.89 -8.05 18.31
CA ILE A 187 2.51 -7.62 18.06
C ILE A 187 2.18 -6.38 18.90
N LYS A 188 2.44 -6.42 20.23
CA LYS A 188 2.15 -5.28 21.11
C LYS A 188 2.94 -4.04 20.73
N GLY A 189 4.21 -4.19 20.36
CA GLY A 189 5.01 -3.06 19.89
C GLY A 189 4.39 -2.38 18.66
N ARG A 190 3.83 -3.15 17.72
CA ARG A 190 3.12 -2.60 16.57
C ARG A 190 1.78 -1.98 16.93
N MET A 191 1.03 -2.60 17.85
CA MET A 191 -0.21 -2.02 18.36
C MET A 191 0.02 -0.66 19.00
N HIS A 192 1.04 -0.53 19.86
CA HIS A 192 1.39 0.76 20.50
C HIS A 192 1.83 1.83 19.52
N HIS A 193 2.43 1.45 18.40
CA HIS A 193 2.83 2.39 17.36
C HIS A 193 1.63 2.90 16.55
N HIS A 194 0.62 2.05 16.33
CA HIS A 194 -0.46 2.33 15.38
C HIS A 194 -1.82 2.64 16.01
N ILE A 195 -2.00 2.41 17.32
CA ILE A 195 -3.30 2.53 17.99
C ILE A 195 -3.16 3.47 19.19
N LEU A 196 -4.09 4.42 19.33
CA LEU A 196 -4.13 5.31 20.48
C LEU A 196 -4.45 4.56 21.78
N PRO A 197 -3.83 4.91 22.92
CA PRO A 197 -4.14 4.30 24.22
C PRO A 197 -5.60 4.48 24.65
N SER A 198 -6.30 5.48 24.12
CA SER A 198 -7.74 5.73 24.35
C SER A 198 -8.66 4.68 23.74
N SER A 199 -8.12 3.78 22.90
CA SER A 199 -8.91 2.82 22.13
C SER A 199 -9.35 1.61 22.96
N MET A 200 -10.51 1.05 22.62
CA MET A 200 -10.98 -0.27 23.06
C MET A 200 -10.51 -1.33 22.07
N ILE A 201 -9.79 -2.32 22.58
CA ILE A 201 -9.18 -3.37 21.73
C ILE A 201 -10.04 -4.63 21.74
N PHE A 202 -10.24 -5.20 20.57
CA PHE A 202 -10.94 -6.48 20.36
C PHE A 202 -10.00 -7.47 19.67
N THR A 203 -9.77 -8.64 20.30
CA THR A 203 -8.90 -9.69 19.77
C THR A 203 -9.55 -11.06 19.95
N ASP A 204 -8.93 -12.08 19.36
CA ASP A 204 -9.20 -13.47 19.73
C ASP A 204 -8.62 -13.82 21.14
N GLU A 205 -8.70 -15.11 21.50
CA GLU A 205 -8.28 -15.63 22.81
C GLU A 205 -6.76 -15.93 22.92
N LEU A 206 -5.95 -15.64 21.89
CA LEU A 206 -4.53 -15.97 21.93
C LEU A 206 -3.80 -15.27 23.08
N TRP A 207 -2.90 -16.01 23.71
CA TRP A 207 -2.12 -15.55 24.86
C TRP A 207 -1.19 -14.36 24.53
N THR A 208 -0.84 -14.16 23.27
CA THR A 208 -0.03 -13.04 22.78
C THR A 208 -0.64 -11.68 23.12
N TYR A 209 -1.96 -11.61 23.27
CA TYR A 209 -2.73 -10.41 23.62
C TYR A 209 -2.92 -10.18 25.12
N ASN A 210 -2.31 -11.00 26.00
CA ASN A 210 -2.43 -10.81 27.45
C ASN A 210 -1.83 -9.49 27.92
N GLY A 211 -2.53 -8.74 28.75
CA GLY A 211 -2.05 -7.51 29.37
C GLY A 211 -2.29 -6.23 28.57
N LEU A 212 -3.04 -6.27 27.48
CA LEU A 212 -3.41 -5.07 26.71
C LEU A 212 -4.30 -4.10 27.50
N GLU A 213 -5.09 -4.61 28.44
CA GLU A 213 -5.90 -3.82 29.37
C GLU A 213 -5.09 -2.85 30.26
N LYS A 214 -3.78 -3.03 30.34
CA LYS A 214 -2.88 -2.15 31.10
C LYS A 214 -2.41 -0.93 30.32
N THR A 215 -2.54 -0.97 29.00
CA THR A 215 -1.95 0.02 28.08
C THR A 215 -2.98 0.69 27.18
N PHE A 216 -4.15 0.08 27.02
CA PHE A 216 -5.27 0.64 26.28
C PHE A 216 -6.46 0.86 27.21
N LYS A 217 -7.46 1.63 26.77
CA LYS A 217 -8.69 1.91 27.52
C LYS A 217 -9.38 0.63 28.01
N GLY A 218 -9.27 -0.46 27.25
CA GLY A 218 -9.79 -1.76 27.60
C GLY A 218 -9.47 -2.81 26.55
N HIS A 219 -9.66 -4.08 26.93
CA HIS A 219 -9.44 -5.21 26.07
C HIS A 219 -10.59 -6.22 26.20
N ARG A 220 -11.24 -6.52 25.09
CA ARG A 220 -12.28 -7.55 25.01
C ARG A 220 -11.80 -8.70 24.13
N ARG A 221 -11.99 -9.93 24.61
CA ARG A 221 -11.58 -11.15 23.92
C ARG A 221 -12.78 -11.96 23.47
N ILE A 222 -12.67 -12.54 22.29
CA ILE A 222 -13.66 -13.42 21.70
C ILE A 222 -13.19 -14.86 21.86
N LYS A 223 -14.02 -15.70 22.45
CA LYS A 223 -13.71 -17.12 22.68
C LYS A 223 -14.19 -17.96 21.49
N HIS A 224 -13.40 -18.05 20.46
CA HIS A 224 -13.68 -18.93 19.30
C HIS A 224 -13.72 -20.42 19.69
N SER A 225 -12.97 -20.82 20.72
CA SER A 225 -12.99 -22.21 21.26
C SER A 225 -14.37 -22.63 21.75
N ALA A 226 -15.21 -21.68 22.21
CA ALA A 226 -16.58 -21.92 22.64
C ALA A 226 -17.61 -21.84 21.51
N ARG A 227 -17.16 -21.72 20.23
CA ARG A 227 -18.01 -21.45 19.03
C ARG A 227 -18.83 -20.16 19.17
N VAL A 228 -18.41 -19.24 20.01
CA VAL A 228 -18.96 -17.89 20.14
C VAL A 228 -18.20 -17.02 19.15
N TYR A 229 -18.85 -16.63 18.06
CA TYR A 229 -18.29 -15.75 17.02
C TYR A 229 -18.63 -14.28 17.27
N VAL A 230 -19.66 -14.04 18.07
CA VAL A 230 -20.13 -12.72 18.48
C VAL A 230 -20.63 -12.82 19.92
N ASP A 231 -20.09 -12.01 20.82
CA ASP A 231 -20.58 -11.86 22.18
C ASP A 231 -20.95 -10.37 22.37
N GLY A 232 -22.22 -10.08 22.12
CA GLY A 232 -22.71 -8.71 22.06
C GLY A 232 -22.00 -7.90 20.97
N GLU A 233 -21.27 -6.85 21.36
CA GLU A 233 -20.46 -6.02 20.46
C GLU A 233 -19.05 -6.61 20.19
N SER A 234 -18.69 -7.71 20.82
CA SER A 234 -17.35 -8.30 20.68
C SER A 234 -17.30 -9.22 19.48
N HIS A 235 -16.55 -8.84 18.43
CA HIS A 235 -16.26 -9.64 17.24
C HIS A 235 -14.97 -9.17 16.55
N THR A 236 -14.38 -10.03 15.70
CA THR A 236 -13.22 -9.74 14.83
C THR A 236 -13.57 -9.86 13.36
N GLN A 237 -14.85 -9.80 13.03
CA GLN A 237 -15.35 -10.04 11.67
C GLN A 237 -14.84 -9.03 10.64
N THR A 238 -14.55 -7.79 11.08
CA THR A 238 -14.09 -6.75 10.18
C THR A 238 -12.66 -7.03 9.68
N VAL A 239 -11.76 -7.39 10.59
CA VAL A 239 -10.38 -7.73 10.25
C VAL A 239 -10.30 -9.07 9.50
N GLU A 240 -11.14 -10.06 9.86
CA GLU A 240 -11.27 -11.33 9.12
C GLU A 240 -11.76 -11.11 7.69
N GLY A 241 -12.74 -10.21 7.51
CA GLY A 241 -13.23 -9.80 6.19
C GLY A 241 -12.14 -9.19 5.31
N PHE A 242 -11.28 -8.34 5.89
CA PHE A 242 -10.11 -7.81 5.19
C PHE A 242 -9.14 -8.93 4.78
N PHE A 243 -8.82 -9.85 5.69
CA PHE A 243 -7.95 -10.99 5.36
C PHE A 243 -8.54 -11.88 4.27
N GLY A 244 -9.86 -12.04 4.24
CA GLY A 244 -10.56 -12.72 3.17
C GLY A 244 -10.34 -12.05 1.82
N LEU A 245 -10.51 -10.73 1.73
CA LEU A 245 -10.24 -9.95 0.53
C LEU A 245 -8.78 -10.07 0.07
N PHE A 246 -7.83 -9.88 0.98
CA PHE A 246 -6.40 -10.00 0.72
C PHE A 246 -6.02 -11.39 0.17
N LYS A 247 -6.41 -12.45 0.87
CA LYS A 247 -6.08 -13.83 0.47
C LYS A 247 -6.71 -14.21 -0.87
N ASN A 248 -7.97 -13.83 -1.10
CA ASN A 248 -8.66 -14.11 -2.35
C ASN A 248 -8.01 -13.37 -3.53
N GLY A 249 -7.63 -12.12 -3.34
CA GLY A 249 -6.95 -11.36 -4.37
C GLY A 249 -5.55 -11.89 -4.67
N VAL A 250 -4.78 -12.26 -3.64
CA VAL A 250 -3.46 -12.86 -3.87
C VAL A 250 -3.59 -14.19 -4.61
N ARG A 251 -4.53 -15.06 -4.22
CA ARG A 251 -4.73 -16.36 -4.89
C ARG A 251 -5.25 -16.21 -6.33
N GLY A 252 -6.18 -15.28 -6.56
CA GLY A 252 -6.84 -15.10 -7.86
C GLY A 252 -5.99 -14.34 -8.88
N THR A 253 -5.30 -13.27 -8.46
CA THR A 253 -4.56 -12.37 -9.38
C THR A 253 -3.08 -12.68 -9.45
N TYR A 254 -2.44 -12.98 -8.32
CA TYR A 254 -0.97 -13.09 -8.25
C TYR A 254 -0.49 -14.54 -8.10
N HIS A 255 -1.37 -15.45 -7.69
CA HIS A 255 -1.14 -16.88 -7.44
C HIS A 255 -0.13 -17.16 -6.33
N ALA A 256 1.05 -16.55 -6.38
CA ALA A 256 2.10 -16.68 -5.37
C ALA A 256 2.89 -15.39 -5.23
N VAL A 257 3.16 -15.02 -3.98
CA VAL A 257 3.98 -13.86 -3.62
C VAL A 257 5.06 -14.33 -2.65
N SER A 258 6.32 -13.97 -2.90
CA SER A 258 7.38 -14.27 -1.95
C SER A 258 7.28 -13.38 -0.72
N THR A 259 7.70 -13.87 0.43
CA THR A 259 7.73 -13.15 1.71
C THR A 259 8.42 -11.79 1.60
N LYS A 260 9.52 -11.75 0.84
CA LYS A 260 10.29 -10.51 0.61
C LYS A 260 9.44 -9.35 0.07
N TRP A 261 8.42 -9.63 -0.72
CA TRP A 261 7.60 -8.61 -1.40
C TRP A 261 6.18 -8.53 -0.84
N LEU A 262 5.88 -9.33 0.19
CA LEU A 262 4.53 -9.50 0.70
C LEU A 262 3.94 -8.18 1.19
N GLN A 263 4.74 -7.32 1.86
CA GLN A 263 4.28 -6.03 2.39
C GLN A 263 3.66 -5.15 1.30
N GLY A 264 4.26 -5.05 0.13
CA GLY A 264 3.70 -4.25 -0.96
C GLY A 264 2.31 -4.72 -1.39
N TYR A 265 2.03 -6.03 -1.35
CA TYR A 265 0.69 -6.55 -1.63
C TYR A 265 -0.27 -6.28 -0.47
N VAL A 266 0.18 -6.37 0.76
CA VAL A 266 -0.62 -5.98 1.94
C VAL A 266 -0.98 -4.49 1.86
N ASN A 267 -0.03 -3.62 1.50
CA ASN A 267 -0.25 -2.18 1.29
C ASN A 267 -1.34 -1.93 0.24
N GLU A 268 -1.29 -2.63 -0.91
CA GLU A 268 -2.31 -2.47 -1.96
C GLU A 268 -3.73 -2.75 -1.43
N TYR A 269 -3.91 -3.83 -0.66
CA TYR A 269 -5.23 -4.18 -0.14
C TYR A 269 -5.67 -3.28 1.00
N ALA A 270 -4.78 -2.86 1.90
CA ALA A 270 -5.05 -1.89 2.95
C ALA A 270 -5.44 -0.53 2.35
N TRP A 271 -4.68 -0.05 1.37
CA TRP A 271 -4.96 1.20 0.67
C TRP A 271 -6.34 1.20 -0.01
N ARG A 272 -6.72 0.10 -0.67
CA ARG A 272 -8.04 -0.07 -1.29
C ARG A 272 -9.15 -0.11 -0.25
N TYR A 273 -8.93 -0.84 0.84
CA TYR A 273 -9.89 -0.92 1.94
C TYR A 273 -10.16 0.45 2.55
N ASN A 274 -9.13 1.24 2.79
CA ASN A 274 -9.23 2.58 3.38
C ASN A 274 -9.95 3.57 2.47
N ARG A 275 -9.99 3.31 1.16
CA ARG A 275 -10.67 4.18 0.17
C ARG A 275 -11.96 3.59 -0.38
N ARG A 276 -12.48 2.51 0.21
CA ARG A 276 -13.70 1.81 -0.28
C ARG A 276 -14.94 2.70 -0.37
N ASN A 277 -15.03 3.70 0.50
CA ASN A 277 -16.14 4.66 0.58
C ASN A 277 -15.74 6.08 0.12
N ALA A 278 -14.54 6.25 -0.44
CA ALA A 278 -14.08 7.56 -0.88
C ALA A 278 -14.86 8.04 -2.11
N ARG A 279 -15.21 9.33 -2.13
CA ARG A 279 -15.83 9.96 -3.32
C ARG A 279 -14.84 10.16 -4.47
N GLN A 280 -13.57 10.35 -4.13
CA GLN A 280 -12.49 10.49 -5.10
C GLN A 280 -12.18 9.14 -5.73
N SER A 281 -11.95 9.12 -7.05
CA SER A 281 -11.53 7.90 -7.72
C SER A 281 -10.16 7.42 -7.21
N HIS A 282 -9.96 6.12 -7.19
CA HIS A 282 -8.67 5.52 -6.80
C HIS A 282 -7.52 6.04 -7.68
N PHE A 283 -7.78 6.28 -8.97
CA PHE A 283 -6.79 6.84 -9.89
C PHE A 283 -6.36 8.26 -9.47
N ALA A 284 -7.32 9.14 -9.22
CA ALA A 284 -7.03 10.49 -8.77
C ALA A 284 -6.28 10.51 -7.43
N ALA A 285 -6.60 9.59 -6.51
CA ALA A 285 -5.87 9.43 -5.25
C ALA A 285 -4.42 9.00 -5.47
N LEU A 286 -4.16 8.04 -6.37
CA LEU A 286 -2.79 7.62 -6.73
C LEU A 286 -1.99 8.74 -7.38
N LEU A 287 -2.62 9.49 -8.29
CA LEU A 287 -1.96 10.65 -8.93
C LEU A 287 -1.58 11.71 -7.91
N ALA A 288 -2.48 12.03 -6.98
CA ALA A 288 -2.21 13.00 -5.91
C ALA A 288 -1.02 12.56 -5.04
N GLN A 289 -0.96 11.27 -4.64
CA GLN A 289 0.17 10.72 -3.90
C GLN A 289 1.46 10.69 -4.72
N ALA A 290 1.39 10.47 -6.03
CA ALA A 290 2.56 10.49 -6.91
C ALA A 290 3.12 11.90 -7.14
N ALA A 291 2.31 12.93 -6.91
CA ALA A 291 2.69 14.33 -7.03
C ALA A 291 3.16 14.95 -5.68
N ALA A 292 2.89 14.32 -4.56
CA ALA A 292 3.36 14.78 -3.25
C ALA A 292 4.86 14.54 -3.09
#